data_9338ac8d4ea848224b32c9f46ad1349f
#
_entry.id   9338ac8d4ea848224b32c9f46ad1349f
#
_cell.length_a   1.000
_cell.length_b   1.000
_cell.length_c   1.000
_cell.angle_alpha   90.00
_cell.angle_beta   90.00
_cell.angle_gamma   90.00
#
_symmetry.space_group_name_H-M   'P 1'
#
loop_
_entity.id
_entity.type
_entity.pdbx_description
1 polymer ?
#
loop_
_entity_poly.entity_id
_entity_poly.type
_entity_poly.pdbx_seq_one_letter_code
_entity_poly.pdbx_strand_id
1 'polypeptide(L)'
;GGLVGSEMCIRDRITCPYHQWAYDLAGHLRATGPMRPVDGFDRSDYPLLPVAVAEWGGFVFANLDPHATPFETLYGPETAYVVNWPLKEMRVGHSYSKTLNGNWKVFWENFNECLHCPNIHPELCDLVPIYGRAIMARRDDPDWQEQAGDNAPHVSGGLREGAESWSMDGTAQGRLPGLTDADLTTGQRYVTLAPSVFVAHHADYVRAVRITPLTVDTMELSAEWLFHPDMMAQPGFDIDRIVDFGKLVMEQDGSACELNQAGMVANGFERGVLMQEEYEVFLFQDWVRGQLGEPMLGQGSGSRASRRAETKI
;
A
#
# COMPACT_ATOMS: atom_id res chain seq x y z
N GLY A 1 -3.08 -41.44 -31.77
CA GLY A 1 -4.22 -41.12 -30.91
C GLY A 1 -4.00 -39.84 -30.17
N GLY A 2 -4.67 -38.76 -30.59
CA GLY A 2 -4.41 -37.43 -30.10
C GLY A 2 -4.93 -37.20 -28.68
N LEU A 3 -4.13 -36.61 -27.85
CA LEU A 3 -4.44 -36.02 -26.56
C LEU A 3 -5.16 -34.68 -26.76
N VAL A 4 -6.29 -34.67 -27.45
CA VAL A 4 -7.06 -33.43 -27.71
C VAL A 4 -8.18 -33.21 -26.67
N GLY A 5 -8.36 -34.12 -25.71
CA GLY A 5 -9.44 -34.06 -24.73
C GLY A 5 -9.07 -33.53 -23.33
N SER A 6 -7.80 -33.50 -22.97
CA SER A 6 -7.39 -33.21 -21.59
C SER A 6 -7.12 -31.71 -21.31
N GLU A 7 -6.69 -30.93 -22.28
CA GLU A 7 -6.40 -29.50 -22.07
C GLU A 7 -7.66 -28.62 -22.06
N MET A 8 -8.74 -29.02 -22.75
CA MET A 8 -10.00 -28.27 -22.69
C MET A 8 -10.76 -28.48 -21.37
N CYS A 9 -10.53 -29.61 -20.67
CA CYS A 9 -11.16 -29.88 -19.37
C CYS A 9 -10.49 -29.20 -18.19
N ILE A 10 -9.25 -28.73 -18.33
CA ILE A 10 -8.49 -28.09 -17.24
C ILE A 10 -8.84 -26.60 -17.10
N ARG A 11 -9.38 -25.97 -18.17
CA ARG A 11 -9.66 -24.52 -18.18
C ARG A 11 -11.05 -24.15 -17.66
N ASP A 12 -11.95 -25.09 -17.49
CA ASP A 12 -13.35 -24.85 -17.11
C ASP A 12 -13.73 -25.43 -15.74
N ARG A 13 -12.78 -25.96 -14.99
CA ARG A 13 -13.02 -26.56 -13.68
C ARG A 13 -11.89 -26.27 -12.69
N ILE A 14 -12.28 -26.06 -11.43
CA ILE A 14 -11.40 -26.00 -10.26
C ILE A 14 -11.49 -27.33 -9.55
N THR A 15 -10.40 -28.09 -9.50
CA THR A 15 -10.39 -29.43 -8.86
C THR A 15 -9.53 -29.39 -7.59
N CYS A 16 -10.12 -29.77 -6.47
CA CYS A 16 -9.40 -29.91 -5.21
C CYS A 16 -8.40 -31.09 -5.32
N PRO A 17 -7.13 -30.91 -5.07
CA PRO A 17 -6.14 -31.98 -5.19
C PRO A 17 -6.25 -33.06 -4.12
N TYR A 18 -6.98 -32.80 -3.03
CA TYR A 18 -7.08 -33.73 -1.90
C TYR A 18 -8.03 -34.91 -2.22
N HIS A 19 -9.30 -34.62 -2.54
CA HIS A 19 -10.30 -35.66 -2.80
C HIS A 19 -10.96 -35.54 -4.18
N GLN A 20 -10.41 -34.71 -5.08
CA GLN A 20 -10.86 -34.52 -6.46
C GLN A 20 -12.29 -33.97 -6.58
N TRP A 21 -12.77 -33.25 -5.56
CA TRP A 21 -13.99 -32.47 -5.72
C TRP A 21 -13.77 -31.42 -6.79
N ALA A 22 -14.71 -31.36 -7.75
CA ALA A 22 -14.56 -30.48 -8.90
C ALA A 22 -15.71 -29.47 -8.96
N TYR A 23 -15.34 -28.22 -9.15
CA TYR A 23 -16.24 -27.08 -9.23
C TYR A 23 -16.16 -26.46 -10.62
N ASP A 24 -17.26 -25.86 -11.10
CA ASP A 24 -17.20 -24.98 -12.26
C ASP A 24 -16.60 -23.61 -11.89
N LEU A 25 -16.43 -22.75 -12.91
CA LEU A 25 -15.86 -21.40 -12.69
C LEU A 25 -16.83 -20.45 -11.94
N ALA A 26 -18.10 -20.82 -11.80
CA ALA A 26 -19.06 -20.11 -10.95
C ALA A 26 -19.06 -20.63 -9.50
N GLY A 27 -18.20 -21.61 -9.17
CA GLY A 27 -18.04 -22.16 -7.83
C GLY A 27 -19.02 -23.28 -7.46
N HIS A 28 -19.88 -23.74 -8.35
CA HIS A 28 -20.82 -24.83 -8.05
C HIS A 28 -20.12 -26.19 -8.06
N LEU A 29 -20.36 -27.02 -7.05
CA LEU A 29 -19.84 -28.38 -6.99
C LEU A 29 -20.45 -29.23 -8.11
N ARG A 30 -19.62 -29.79 -8.98
CA ARG A 30 -20.01 -30.60 -10.15
C ARG A 30 -19.72 -32.09 -9.96
N ALA A 31 -18.64 -32.42 -9.25
CA ALA A 31 -18.27 -33.80 -9.01
C ALA A 31 -17.59 -33.98 -7.64
N THR A 32 -17.76 -35.15 -7.06
CA THR A 32 -17.16 -35.54 -5.75
C THR A 32 -15.99 -36.50 -5.91
N GLY A 33 -15.32 -36.49 -7.06
CA GLY A 33 -14.24 -37.42 -7.39
C GLY A 33 -14.74 -38.87 -7.45
N PRO A 34 -13.97 -39.83 -6.96
CA PRO A 34 -14.33 -41.24 -6.96
C PRO A 34 -15.31 -41.62 -5.83
N MET A 35 -15.67 -40.68 -4.94
CA MET A 35 -16.50 -40.96 -3.77
C MET A 35 -17.99 -41.02 -4.14
N ARG A 36 -18.69 -41.98 -3.49
CA ARG A 36 -20.14 -42.09 -3.62
C ARG A 36 -20.78 -41.19 -2.54
N PRO A 37 -21.67 -40.24 -2.93
CA PRO A 37 -22.40 -39.43 -1.99
C PRO A 37 -23.23 -40.29 -1.01
N VAL A 38 -23.35 -39.83 0.22
CA VAL A 38 -24.25 -40.41 1.23
C VAL A 38 -25.71 -39.99 0.94
N ASP A 39 -26.65 -40.70 1.54
CA ASP A 39 -28.06 -40.35 1.41
C ASP A 39 -28.34 -38.93 1.95
N GLY A 40 -29.07 -38.14 1.18
CA GLY A 40 -29.37 -36.75 1.52
C GLY A 40 -28.25 -35.74 1.16
N PHE A 41 -27.16 -36.18 0.53
CA PHE A 41 -26.14 -35.24 0.05
C PHE A 41 -26.65 -34.43 -1.15
N ASP A 42 -26.70 -33.11 -0.99
CA ASP A 42 -26.98 -32.16 -2.08
C ASP A 42 -25.73 -31.36 -2.43
N ARG A 43 -25.34 -31.39 -3.71
CA ARG A 43 -24.17 -30.63 -4.21
C ARG A 43 -24.35 -29.13 -4.07
N SER A 44 -25.59 -28.64 -4.06
CA SER A 44 -25.89 -27.22 -3.93
C SER A 44 -25.51 -26.66 -2.56
N ASP A 45 -25.37 -27.52 -1.55
CA ASP A 45 -24.96 -27.12 -0.18
C ASP A 45 -23.46 -26.90 -0.03
N TYR A 46 -22.66 -27.25 -1.06
CA TYR A 46 -21.20 -27.25 -1.01
C TYR A 46 -20.55 -26.43 -2.13
N PRO A 47 -20.98 -25.20 -2.39
CA PRO A 47 -20.32 -24.33 -3.37
C PRO A 47 -18.97 -23.83 -2.83
N LEU A 48 -18.12 -23.31 -3.72
CA LEU A 48 -17.02 -22.46 -3.29
C LEU A 48 -17.59 -21.16 -2.71
N LEU A 49 -16.95 -20.64 -1.68
CA LEU A 49 -17.36 -19.38 -1.09
C LEU A 49 -17.01 -18.21 -2.03
N PRO A 50 -17.92 -17.24 -2.21
CA PRO A 50 -17.63 -16.07 -3.04
C PRO A 50 -16.57 -15.18 -2.39
N VAL A 51 -15.78 -14.52 -3.24
CA VAL A 51 -14.77 -13.53 -2.87
C VAL A 51 -15.05 -12.29 -3.69
N ALA A 52 -15.10 -11.11 -3.05
CA ALA A 52 -15.20 -9.85 -3.76
C ALA A 52 -13.86 -9.55 -4.43
N VAL A 53 -13.89 -9.23 -5.73
CA VAL A 53 -12.68 -8.95 -6.52
C VAL A 53 -12.84 -7.61 -7.23
N ALA A 54 -11.77 -6.81 -7.23
CA ALA A 54 -11.67 -5.58 -8.00
C ALA A 54 -10.33 -5.52 -8.73
N GLU A 55 -10.31 -4.81 -9.85
CA GLU A 55 -9.10 -4.53 -10.62
C GLU A 55 -8.90 -3.01 -10.72
N TRP A 56 -7.69 -2.56 -10.43
CA TRP A 56 -7.29 -1.18 -10.64
C TRP A 56 -5.85 -1.13 -11.17
N GLY A 57 -5.65 -0.47 -12.31
CA GLY A 57 -4.32 -0.25 -12.88
C GLY A 57 -3.51 -1.52 -13.21
N GLY A 58 -4.18 -2.69 -13.33
CA GLY A 58 -3.52 -4.00 -13.48
C GLY A 58 -3.24 -4.71 -12.16
N PHE A 59 -3.53 -4.07 -11.02
CA PHE A 59 -3.54 -4.73 -9.72
C PHE A 59 -4.87 -5.44 -9.50
N VAL A 60 -4.83 -6.62 -8.90
CA VAL A 60 -6.02 -7.39 -8.53
C VAL A 60 -6.14 -7.41 -7.01
N PHE A 61 -7.28 -6.94 -6.52
CA PHE A 61 -7.64 -6.92 -5.10
C PHE A 61 -8.69 -7.97 -4.81
N ALA A 62 -8.55 -8.66 -3.70
CA ALA A 62 -9.51 -9.65 -3.23
C ALA A 62 -9.90 -9.35 -1.78
N ASN A 63 -11.20 -9.45 -1.49
CA ASN A 63 -11.73 -9.36 -0.14
C ASN A 63 -12.56 -10.59 0.15
N LEU A 64 -12.26 -11.27 1.27
CA LEU A 64 -12.96 -12.50 1.67
C LEU A 64 -14.39 -12.25 2.15
N ASP A 65 -14.74 -11.00 2.48
CA ASP A 65 -16.12 -10.60 2.68
C ASP A 65 -16.81 -10.37 1.32
N PRO A 66 -17.76 -11.23 0.93
CA PRO A 66 -18.46 -11.06 -0.34
C PRO A 66 -19.37 -9.81 -0.38
N HIS A 67 -19.63 -9.20 0.76
CA HIS A 67 -20.40 -7.98 0.95
C HIS A 67 -19.54 -6.76 1.23
N ALA A 68 -18.23 -6.87 1.03
CA ALA A 68 -17.30 -5.75 1.20
C ALA A 68 -17.75 -4.52 0.42
N THR A 69 -17.52 -3.35 0.99
CA THR A 69 -17.73 -2.08 0.28
C THR A 69 -16.96 -2.09 -1.05
N PRO A 70 -17.58 -1.74 -2.18
CA PRO A 70 -16.92 -1.74 -3.48
C PRO A 70 -15.63 -0.90 -3.47
N PHE A 71 -14.62 -1.37 -4.18
CA PHE A 71 -13.30 -0.73 -4.28
C PHE A 71 -13.40 0.74 -4.71
N GLU A 72 -14.20 1.03 -5.72
CA GLU A 72 -14.40 2.39 -6.24
C GLU A 72 -15.05 3.32 -5.21
N THR A 73 -15.87 2.78 -4.31
CA THR A 73 -16.48 3.57 -3.22
C THR A 73 -15.44 3.95 -2.17
N LEU A 74 -14.51 3.02 -1.86
CA LEU A 74 -13.47 3.24 -0.85
C LEU A 74 -12.32 4.10 -1.38
N TYR A 75 -11.84 3.81 -2.60
CA TYR A 75 -10.57 4.33 -3.11
C TYR A 75 -10.71 5.14 -4.41
N GLY A 76 -11.92 5.26 -4.96
CA GLY A 76 -12.15 6.01 -6.20
C GLY A 76 -11.65 7.45 -6.16
N PRO A 77 -11.89 8.23 -5.10
CA PRO A 77 -11.35 9.58 -4.98
C PRO A 77 -9.82 9.64 -5.05
N GLU A 78 -9.12 8.72 -4.36
CA GLU A 78 -7.66 8.67 -4.35
C GLU A 78 -7.08 8.21 -5.69
N THR A 79 -7.66 7.19 -6.29
CA THR A 79 -7.21 6.65 -7.57
C THR A 79 -7.44 7.61 -8.72
N ALA A 80 -8.39 8.53 -8.61
CA ALA A 80 -8.64 9.58 -9.61
C ALA A 80 -7.47 10.57 -9.75
N TYR A 81 -6.67 10.77 -8.70
CA TYR A 81 -5.52 11.69 -8.75
C TYR A 81 -4.36 11.17 -9.61
N VAL A 82 -4.35 9.88 -9.94
CA VAL A 82 -3.26 9.23 -10.69
C VAL A 82 -3.73 8.63 -12.01
N VAL A 83 -4.85 9.12 -12.53
CA VAL A 83 -5.48 8.61 -13.77
C VAL A 83 -4.56 8.75 -15.00
N ASN A 84 -3.62 9.69 -14.97
CA ASN A 84 -2.70 9.95 -16.07
C ASN A 84 -1.50 8.98 -16.10
N TRP A 85 -1.27 8.21 -15.03
CA TRP A 85 -0.21 7.22 -15.03
C TRP A 85 -0.65 5.96 -15.80
N PRO A 86 0.15 5.48 -16.76
CA PRO A 86 -0.23 4.37 -17.64
C PRO A 86 -0.05 3.00 -16.97
N LEU A 87 -0.63 2.79 -15.78
CA LEU A 87 -0.39 1.63 -14.92
C LEU A 87 -0.56 0.28 -15.65
N LYS A 88 -1.59 0.15 -16.50
CA LYS A 88 -1.87 -1.11 -17.24
C LYS A 88 -0.80 -1.45 -18.26
N GLU A 89 -0.07 -0.46 -18.74
CA GLU A 89 0.99 -0.61 -19.75
C GLU A 89 2.35 -0.91 -19.10
N MET A 90 2.48 -0.63 -17.80
CA MET A 90 3.73 -0.81 -17.08
C MET A 90 4.04 -2.28 -16.79
N ARG A 91 5.31 -2.57 -16.56
CA ARG A 91 5.81 -3.90 -16.23
C ARG A 91 6.74 -3.83 -15.02
N VAL A 92 6.73 -4.87 -14.22
CA VAL A 92 7.67 -5.01 -13.10
C VAL A 92 9.08 -5.14 -13.67
N GLY A 93 9.94 -4.19 -13.36
CA GLY A 93 11.36 -4.23 -13.72
C GLY A 93 12.24 -4.66 -12.55
N HIS A 94 11.79 -4.46 -11.30
CA HIS A 94 12.51 -4.90 -10.11
C HIS A 94 11.53 -5.25 -8.99
N SER A 95 11.88 -6.24 -8.18
CA SER A 95 11.16 -6.63 -6.98
C SER A 95 12.12 -6.73 -5.79
N TYR A 96 11.66 -6.29 -4.62
CA TYR A 96 12.39 -6.37 -3.36
C TYR A 96 11.46 -6.90 -2.28
N SER A 97 11.98 -7.69 -1.36
CA SER A 97 11.22 -8.19 -0.20
C SER A 97 12.14 -8.36 0.99
N LYS A 98 11.64 -7.99 2.17
CA LYS A 98 12.34 -8.14 3.45
C LYS A 98 11.34 -8.50 4.54
N THR A 99 11.67 -9.49 5.36
CA THR A 99 10.95 -9.76 6.60
C THR A 99 11.46 -8.82 7.69
N LEU A 100 10.53 -8.17 8.38
CA LEU A 100 10.79 -7.26 9.49
C LEU A 100 10.21 -7.84 10.80
N ASN A 101 10.95 -7.67 11.90
CA ASN A 101 10.51 -8.06 13.24
C ASN A 101 9.67 -6.94 13.86
N GLY A 102 8.43 -6.84 13.41
CA GLY A 102 7.48 -5.82 13.85
C GLY A 102 6.06 -6.16 13.43
N ASN A 103 5.09 -5.72 14.21
CA ASN A 103 3.69 -5.79 13.82
C ASN A 103 3.44 -4.88 12.61
N TRP A 104 2.64 -5.31 11.67
CA TRP A 104 2.33 -4.56 10.44
C TRP A 104 1.77 -3.14 10.69
N LYS A 105 1.11 -2.92 11.84
CA LYS A 105 0.58 -1.60 12.20
C LYS A 105 1.69 -0.60 12.50
N VAL A 106 2.83 -1.06 13.05
CA VAL A 106 3.98 -0.18 13.32
C VAL A 106 4.51 0.47 12.04
N PHE A 107 4.52 -0.29 10.93
CA PHE A 107 4.92 0.28 9.65
C PHE A 107 3.91 1.31 9.14
N TRP A 108 2.61 1.06 9.28
CA TRP A 108 1.60 2.03 8.89
C TRP A 108 1.60 3.28 9.78
N GLU A 109 1.89 3.15 11.06
CA GLU A 109 2.06 4.30 11.96
C GLU A 109 3.27 5.14 11.52
N ASN A 110 4.41 4.51 11.23
CA ASN A 110 5.60 5.16 10.68
C ASN A 110 5.31 5.84 9.32
N PHE A 111 4.57 5.19 8.42
CA PHE A 111 4.21 5.76 7.11
C PHE A 111 3.28 6.98 7.20
N ASN A 112 2.43 7.05 8.24
CA ASN A 112 1.45 8.11 8.42
C ASN A 112 1.97 9.34 9.17
N GLU A 113 3.27 9.42 9.42
CA GLU A 113 3.92 10.60 10.00
C GLU A 113 5.31 10.78 9.39
N CYS A 114 5.94 11.93 9.57
CA CYS A 114 7.30 12.18 9.14
C CYS A 114 8.16 12.86 10.22
N LEU A 115 7.77 12.71 11.49
CA LEU A 115 8.52 13.24 12.63
C LEU A 115 9.90 12.60 12.75
N HIS A 116 10.01 11.33 12.28
CA HIS A 116 11.26 10.58 12.23
C HIS A 116 12.15 10.98 11.03
N CYS A 117 11.55 11.52 9.94
CA CYS A 117 12.26 11.73 8.67
C CYS A 117 13.56 12.52 8.78
N PRO A 118 13.65 13.66 9.51
CA PRO A 118 14.88 14.43 9.58
C PRO A 118 16.07 13.65 10.16
N ASN A 119 15.79 12.66 11.01
CA ASN A 119 16.83 11.89 11.69
C ASN A 119 17.14 10.55 11.02
N ILE A 120 16.15 9.98 10.32
CA ILE A 120 16.24 8.63 9.75
C ILE A 120 16.58 8.69 8.25
N HIS A 121 16.08 9.71 7.52
CA HIS A 121 16.14 9.81 6.07
C HIS A 121 16.84 11.07 5.57
N PRO A 122 18.14 11.29 5.82
CA PRO A 122 18.83 12.50 5.37
C PRO A 122 18.78 12.65 3.84
N GLU A 123 18.87 11.53 3.09
CA GLU A 123 18.83 11.53 1.62
C GLU A 123 17.43 11.90 1.10
N LEU A 124 16.38 11.41 1.77
CA LEU A 124 14.99 11.76 1.43
C LEU A 124 14.71 13.24 1.74
N CYS A 125 15.19 13.75 2.85
CA CYS A 125 15.03 15.14 3.24
C CYS A 125 15.80 16.10 2.31
N ASP A 126 16.96 15.68 1.79
CA ASP A 126 17.68 16.43 0.76
C ASP A 126 16.89 16.48 -0.55
N LEU A 127 16.32 15.34 -0.97
CA LEU A 127 15.55 15.25 -2.21
C LEU A 127 14.18 15.95 -2.13
N VAL A 128 13.50 15.82 -0.99
CA VAL A 128 12.14 16.33 -0.73
C VAL A 128 12.16 17.17 0.55
N PRO A 129 12.50 18.46 0.47
CA PRO A 129 12.81 19.30 1.64
C PRO A 129 11.70 19.43 2.69
N ILE A 130 10.43 19.18 2.32
CA ILE A 130 9.32 19.22 3.29
C ILE A 130 9.50 18.20 4.41
N TYR A 131 10.05 17.03 4.10
CA TYR A 131 10.26 15.98 5.10
C TYR A 131 11.31 16.37 6.15
N GLY A 132 12.25 17.25 5.78
CA GLY A 132 13.19 17.82 6.72
C GLY A 132 12.58 18.74 7.79
N ARG A 133 11.31 19.11 7.65
CA ARG A 133 10.56 19.89 8.64
C ARG A 133 9.90 19.04 9.73
N ALA A 134 9.89 17.72 9.59
CA ALA A 134 9.24 16.76 10.48
C ALA A 134 7.71 16.87 10.59
N ILE A 135 7.09 17.86 9.98
CA ILE A 135 5.65 18.14 10.10
C ILE A 135 5.01 17.98 8.73
N MET A 136 4.11 17.02 8.63
CA MET A 136 3.28 16.82 7.45
C MET A 136 2.15 17.84 7.38
N ALA A 137 1.71 18.15 6.17
CA ALA A 137 0.64 19.11 5.94
C ALA A 137 -0.65 18.73 6.67
N ARG A 138 -1.22 19.69 7.40
CA ARG A 138 -2.56 19.56 7.93
C ARG A 138 -3.51 20.38 7.06
N ARG A 139 -4.46 19.74 6.42
CA ARG A 139 -5.45 20.41 5.57
C ARG A 139 -6.24 21.48 6.30
N ASP A 140 -6.39 21.34 7.63
CA ASP A 140 -7.22 22.20 8.49
C ASP A 140 -6.42 23.15 9.39
N ASP A 141 -5.08 23.22 9.23
CA ASP A 141 -4.24 24.12 10.02
C ASP A 141 -4.10 25.48 9.30
N PRO A 142 -4.67 26.58 9.85
CA PRO A 142 -4.56 27.90 9.26
C PRO A 142 -3.11 28.39 9.15
N ASP A 143 -2.28 28.11 10.16
CA ASP A 143 -0.87 28.50 10.17
C ASP A 143 -0.08 27.78 9.07
N TRP A 144 -0.47 26.54 8.79
CA TRP A 144 0.11 25.77 7.71
C TRP A 144 -0.23 26.36 6.33
N GLN A 145 -1.48 26.74 6.10
CA GLN A 145 -1.92 27.35 4.85
C GLN A 145 -1.21 28.69 4.61
N GLU A 146 -1.00 29.46 5.67
CA GLU A 146 -0.25 30.73 5.61
C GLU A 146 1.23 30.49 5.33
N GLN A 147 1.85 29.48 5.96
CA GLN A 147 3.26 29.09 5.72
C GLN A 147 3.50 28.47 4.37
N ALA A 148 2.52 27.73 3.82
CA ALA A 148 2.61 27.12 2.51
C ALA A 148 2.63 28.15 1.38
N GLY A 149 2.00 29.32 1.57
CA GLY A 149 1.88 30.37 0.57
C GLY A 149 1.32 29.84 -0.77
N ASP A 150 1.60 30.54 -1.84
CA ASP A 150 1.23 30.12 -3.20
C ASP A 150 2.13 28.98 -3.76
N ASN A 151 3.13 28.53 -2.99
CA ASN A 151 4.03 27.46 -3.38
C ASN A 151 3.51 26.09 -2.92
N ALA A 152 2.39 25.67 -3.49
CA ALA A 152 1.79 24.36 -3.31
C ALA A 152 2.77 23.15 -3.40
N PRO A 153 3.86 23.17 -4.19
CA PRO A 153 4.81 22.07 -4.27
C PRO A 153 5.40 21.67 -2.90
N HIS A 154 5.65 22.62 -2.02
CA HIS A 154 6.21 22.33 -0.69
C HIS A 154 5.24 21.65 0.25
N VAL A 155 3.95 21.89 0.06
CA VAL A 155 2.87 21.27 0.82
C VAL A 155 2.62 19.84 0.33
N SER A 156 2.87 19.60 -0.95
CA SER A 156 2.61 18.33 -1.62
C SER A 156 3.85 17.44 -1.74
N GLY A 157 4.95 17.75 -1.06
CA GLY A 157 6.18 16.98 -1.10
C GLY A 157 7.02 17.22 -2.36
N GLY A 158 7.04 18.46 -2.88
CA GLY A 158 7.84 18.83 -4.05
C GLY A 158 9.32 18.53 -3.91
N LEU A 159 9.94 18.16 -5.03
CA LEU A 159 11.37 17.88 -5.11
C LEU A 159 12.19 19.18 -4.95
N ARG A 160 13.43 19.03 -4.50
CA ARG A 160 14.39 20.12 -4.49
C ARG A 160 14.62 20.68 -5.91
N GLU A 161 15.11 21.91 -6.00
CA GLU A 161 15.42 22.52 -7.29
C GLU A 161 16.39 21.65 -8.11
N GLY A 162 16.04 21.44 -9.38
CA GLY A 162 16.81 20.63 -10.32
C GLY A 162 16.59 19.12 -10.20
N ALA A 163 15.80 18.64 -9.25
CA ALA A 163 15.40 17.23 -9.19
C ALA A 163 14.10 16.99 -9.97
N GLU A 164 14.01 15.83 -10.60
CA GLU A 164 12.90 15.43 -11.48
C GLU A 164 12.23 14.12 -11.02
N SER A 165 12.94 13.28 -10.27
CA SER A 165 12.44 11.97 -9.81
C SER A 165 13.05 11.55 -8.49
N TRP A 166 12.47 10.53 -7.87
CA TRP A 166 13.02 9.88 -6.66
C TRP A 166 14.08 8.86 -7.07
N SER A 167 15.29 9.36 -7.24
CA SER A 167 16.50 8.60 -7.52
C SER A 167 17.63 9.13 -6.63
N MET A 168 18.75 8.41 -6.56
CA MET A 168 19.90 8.82 -5.70
C MET A 168 20.42 10.21 -5.99
N ASP A 169 20.34 10.68 -7.22
CA ASP A 169 20.81 12.01 -7.64
C ASP A 169 19.68 12.99 -8.00
N GLY A 170 18.43 12.53 -7.92
CA GLY A 170 17.24 13.32 -8.25
C GLY A 170 16.91 13.39 -9.74
N THR A 171 17.67 12.72 -10.61
CA THR A 171 17.40 12.77 -12.07
C THR A 171 16.40 11.71 -12.49
N ALA A 172 15.50 12.08 -13.42
CA ALA A 172 14.62 11.12 -14.09
C ALA A 172 15.34 10.45 -15.27
N GLN A 173 14.96 9.21 -15.57
CA GLN A 173 15.43 8.49 -16.76
C GLN A 173 14.45 8.57 -17.92
N GLY A 174 13.57 9.55 -17.88
CA GLY A 174 12.55 9.79 -18.88
C GLY A 174 11.28 10.33 -18.25
N ARG A 175 10.20 10.35 -19.02
CA ARG A 175 8.88 10.75 -18.56
C ARG A 175 7.86 9.73 -19.01
N LEU A 176 7.03 9.25 -18.10
CA LEU A 176 5.94 8.35 -18.45
C LEU A 176 4.97 9.02 -19.43
N PRO A 177 4.47 8.28 -20.44
CA PRO A 177 3.51 8.81 -21.38
C PRO A 177 2.19 9.21 -20.66
N GLY A 178 1.56 10.29 -21.16
CA GLY A 178 0.29 10.77 -20.62
C GLY A 178 0.39 11.76 -19.47
N LEU A 179 1.54 11.88 -18.79
CA LEU A 179 1.72 12.82 -17.69
C LEU A 179 1.70 14.28 -18.20
N THR A 180 1.02 15.14 -17.46
CA THR A 180 1.01 16.59 -17.65
C THR A 180 2.06 17.28 -16.76
N ASP A 181 2.33 18.55 -17.01
CA ASP A 181 3.23 19.33 -16.14
C ASP A 181 2.64 19.48 -14.72
N ALA A 182 1.31 19.53 -14.59
CA ALA A 182 0.64 19.55 -13.31
C ALA A 182 0.84 18.24 -12.49
N ASP A 183 0.99 17.10 -13.16
CA ASP A 183 1.30 15.82 -12.50
C ASP A 183 2.72 15.80 -11.95
N LEU A 184 3.64 16.52 -12.59
CA LEU A 184 5.05 16.57 -12.23
C LEU A 184 5.38 17.64 -11.18
N THR A 185 4.49 18.61 -10.98
CA THR A 185 4.72 19.75 -10.06
C THR A 185 5.02 19.29 -8.63
N THR A 186 4.39 18.21 -8.18
CA THR A 186 4.55 17.67 -6.82
C THR A 186 5.72 16.67 -6.70
N GLY A 187 6.26 16.20 -7.82
CA GLY A 187 7.33 15.20 -7.88
C GLY A 187 6.91 13.78 -7.55
N GLN A 188 5.82 13.59 -6.82
CA GLN A 188 5.22 12.28 -6.54
C GLN A 188 3.75 12.41 -6.18
N ARG A 189 3.02 11.30 -6.33
CA ARG A 189 1.67 11.12 -5.78
C ARG A 189 1.52 9.76 -5.14
N TYR A 190 0.88 9.71 -3.98
CA TYR A 190 0.58 8.48 -3.28
C TYR A 190 -0.89 8.10 -3.44
N VAL A 191 -1.14 6.82 -3.62
CA VAL A 191 -2.44 6.18 -3.44
C VAL A 191 -2.30 5.16 -2.33
N THR A 192 -3.02 5.36 -1.23
CA THR A 192 -2.96 4.50 -0.05
C THR A 192 -4.17 3.58 -0.03
N LEU A 193 -3.94 2.29 -0.17
CA LEU A 193 -4.96 1.24 -0.19
C LEU A 193 -4.80 0.38 1.07
N ALA A 194 -5.05 1.02 2.22
CA ALA A 194 -4.90 0.39 3.52
C ALA A 194 -5.81 -0.85 3.66
N PRO A 195 -5.37 -1.89 4.38
CA PRO A 195 -4.12 -2.00 5.13
C PRO A 195 -2.96 -2.64 4.33
N SER A 196 -3.14 -2.92 3.04
CA SER A 196 -2.29 -3.88 2.34
C SER A 196 -1.18 -3.22 1.52
N VAL A 197 -1.46 -2.08 0.87
CA VAL A 197 -0.55 -1.52 -0.11
C VAL A 197 -0.66 -0.01 -0.19
N PHE A 198 0.46 0.65 -0.47
CA PHE A 198 0.46 1.99 -1.03
C PHE A 198 1.22 2.00 -2.36
N VAL A 199 0.85 2.91 -3.24
CA VAL A 199 1.45 3.05 -4.57
C VAL A 199 1.96 4.46 -4.74
N ALA A 200 3.27 4.60 -4.91
CA ALA A 200 3.95 5.86 -5.15
C ALA A 200 4.16 6.05 -6.65
N HIS A 201 3.68 7.16 -7.17
CA HIS A 201 3.70 7.51 -8.58
C HIS A 201 4.71 8.64 -8.81
N HIS A 202 5.71 8.39 -9.64
CA HIS A 202 6.79 9.30 -9.98
C HIS A 202 6.75 9.67 -11.46
N ALA A 203 7.65 10.53 -11.90
CA ALA A 203 7.71 11.01 -13.29
C ALA A 203 8.06 9.89 -14.29
N ASP A 204 8.86 8.93 -13.88
CA ASP A 204 9.50 7.92 -14.73
C ASP A 204 9.23 6.47 -14.27
N TYR A 205 8.62 6.26 -13.12
CA TYR A 205 8.24 4.93 -12.62
C TYR A 205 7.09 4.99 -11.64
N VAL A 206 6.58 3.81 -11.29
CA VAL A 206 5.64 3.63 -10.18
C VAL A 206 6.19 2.57 -9.24
N ARG A 207 6.09 2.78 -7.93
CA ARG A 207 6.47 1.81 -6.91
C ARG A 207 5.27 1.39 -6.10
N ALA A 208 4.93 0.10 -6.13
CA ALA A 208 3.92 -0.49 -5.26
C ALA A 208 4.60 -1.13 -4.06
N VAL A 209 4.23 -0.73 -2.85
CA VAL A 209 4.77 -1.26 -1.60
C VAL A 209 3.67 -1.96 -0.84
N ARG A 210 3.87 -3.24 -0.54
CA ARG A 210 2.91 -4.08 0.16
C ARG A 210 3.44 -4.48 1.53
N ILE A 211 2.56 -4.38 2.51
CA ILE A 211 2.80 -4.81 3.89
C ILE A 211 1.95 -6.04 4.13
N THR A 212 2.60 -7.19 4.35
CA THR A 212 1.92 -8.47 4.58
C THR A 212 2.20 -8.94 6.00
N PRO A 213 1.19 -9.01 6.88
CA PRO A 213 1.34 -9.62 8.19
C PRO A 213 1.69 -11.11 8.05
N LEU A 214 2.76 -11.56 8.70
CA LEU A 214 3.14 -12.98 8.75
C LEU A 214 2.74 -13.59 10.09
N THR A 215 3.03 -12.88 11.19
CA THR A 215 2.63 -13.24 12.56
C THR A 215 2.18 -11.97 13.29
N VAL A 216 1.94 -12.05 14.59
CA VAL A 216 1.60 -10.90 15.43
C VAL A 216 2.75 -9.90 15.57
N ASP A 217 3.98 -10.34 15.35
CA ASP A 217 5.21 -9.58 15.57
C ASP A 217 6.20 -9.64 14.39
N THR A 218 5.77 -10.18 13.24
CA THR A 218 6.55 -10.16 12.01
C THR A 218 5.68 -9.79 10.81
N MET A 219 6.26 -9.06 9.87
CA MET A 219 5.66 -8.71 8.59
C MET A 219 6.65 -8.86 7.44
N GLU A 220 6.13 -9.06 6.24
CA GLU A 220 6.89 -8.89 5.01
C GLU A 220 6.61 -7.50 4.43
N LEU A 221 7.67 -6.74 4.21
CA LEU A 221 7.67 -5.52 3.44
C LEU A 221 8.21 -5.84 2.05
N SER A 222 7.36 -5.73 1.04
CA SER A 222 7.75 -5.98 -0.35
C SER A 222 7.45 -4.79 -1.23
N ALA A 223 8.27 -4.58 -2.25
CA ALA A 223 8.09 -3.51 -3.21
C ALA A 223 8.33 -4.00 -4.64
N GLU A 224 7.54 -3.47 -5.56
CA GLU A 224 7.69 -3.68 -6.98
C GLU A 224 7.83 -2.34 -7.67
N TRP A 225 8.90 -2.18 -8.46
CA TRP A 225 9.12 -1.03 -9.32
C TRP A 225 8.62 -1.35 -10.72
N LEU A 226 7.66 -0.56 -11.16
CA LEU A 226 7.02 -0.68 -12.46
C LEU A 226 7.53 0.40 -13.38
N PHE A 227 7.90 0.00 -14.59
CA PHE A 227 8.42 0.89 -15.63
C PHE A 227 7.62 0.70 -16.92
N HIS A 228 7.59 1.74 -17.74
CA HIS A 228 7.05 1.62 -19.08
C HIS A 228 8.03 0.83 -19.97
N PRO A 229 7.58 -0.17 -20.78
CA PRO A 229 8.46 -0.99 -21.61
C PRO A 229 9.36 -0.18 -22.54
N ASP A 230 8.83 0.89 -23.11
CA ASP A 230 9.59 1.74 -24.04
C ASP A 230 10.73 2.50 -23.34
N MET A 231 10.60 2.79 -22.05
CA MET A 231 11.68 3.37 -21.24
C MET A 231 12.76 2.36 -20.96
N MET A 232 12.36 1.14 -20.55
CA MET A 232 13.32 0.05 -20.30
C MET A 232 14.10 -0.34 -21.55
N ALA A 233 13.54 -0.13 -22.73
CA ALA A 233 14.21 -0.40 -24.01
C ALA A 233 15.20 0.70 -24.44
N GLN A 234 15.26 1.86 -23.76
CA GLN A 234 16.16 2.93 -24.11
C GLN A 234 17.62 2.58 -23.82
N PRO A 235 18.55 2.89 -24.71
CA PRO A 235 19.97 2.76 -24.43
C PRO A 235 20.37 3.58 -23.18
N GLY A 236 21.03 2.92 -22.22
CA GLY A 236 21.49 3.58 -20.99
C GLY A 236 20.45 3.69 -19.88
N PHE A 237 19.26 3.05 -20.04
CA PHE A 237 18.32 2.92 -18.95
C PHE A 237 18.92 2.07 -17.83
N ASP A 238 18.94 2.60 -16.62
CA ASP A 238 19.59 2.00 -15.45
C ASP A 238 18.59 1.87 -14.30
N ILE A 239 18.09 0.66 -14.07
CA ILE A 239 17.11 0.35 -13.04
C ILE A 239 17.67 0.61 -11.64
N ASP A 240 18.93 0.25 -11.38
CA ASP A 240 19.54 0.32 -10.05
C ASP A 240 19.58 1.75 -9.53
N ARG A 241 19.77 2.71 -10.41
CA ARG A 241 19.79 4.14 -10.10
C ARG A 241 18.49 4.65 -9.46
N ILE A 242 17.36 4.04 -9.83
CA ILE A 242 16.03 4.35 -9.28
C ILE A 242 15.77 3.48 -8.04
N VAL A 243 16.03 2.19 -8.17
CA VAL A 243 15.71 1.20 -7.14
C VAL A 243 16.48 1.43 -5.86
N ASP A 244 17.77 1.78 -5.95
CA ASP A 244 18.65 1.95 -4.78
C ASP A 244 18.14 3.01 -3.82
N PHE A 245 17.61 4.13 -4.33
CA PHE A 245 17.01 5.16 -3.46
C PHE A 245 15.79 4.65 -2.70
N GLY A 246 14.86 4.02 -3.41
CA GLY A 246 13.66 3.47 -2.79
C GLY A 246 13.95 2.36 -1.78
N LYS A 247 14.93 1.50 -2.05
CA LYS A 247 15.42 0.48 -1.10
C LYS A 247 16.02 1.12 0.14
N LEU A 248 16.89 2.12 -0.04
CA LEU A 248 17.52 2.82 1.08
C LEU A 248 16.47 3.34 2.06
N VAL A 249 15.46 4.07 1.58
CA VAL A 249 14.38 4.60 2.42
C VAL A 249 13.61 3.48 3.11
N MET A 250 13.23 2.42 2.37
CA MET A 250 12.52 1.27 2.95
C MET A 250 13.33 0.53 4.02
N GLU A 251 14.65 0.44 3.87
CA GLU A 251 15.51 -0.20 4.86
C GLU A 251 15.70 0.65 6.12
N GLN A 252 15.74 1.97 5.95
CA GLN A 252 15.76 2.92 7.06
C GLN A 252 14.46 2.84 7.87
N ASP A 253 13.30 2.91 7.21
CA ASP A 253 11.98 2.74 7.83
C ASP A 253 11.84 1.38 8.52
N GLY A 254 12.23 0.31 7.83
CA GLY A 254 12.17 -1.04 8.39
C GLY A 254 12.97 -1.17 9.67
N SER A 255 14.17 -0.59 9.71
CA SER A 255 15.02 -0.60 10.91
C SER A 255 14.40 0.22 12.05
N ALA A 256 13.81 1.37 11.74
CA ALA A 256 13.10 2.18 12.73
C ALA A 256 11.88 1.44 13.31
N CYS A 257 11.11 0.76 12.46
CA CYS A 257 9.98 -0.07 12.88
C CYS A 257 10.39 -1.22 13.81
N GLU A 258 11.49 -1.91 13.52
CA GLU A 258 12.00 -2.99 14.36
C GLU A 258 12.45 -2.47 15.74
N LEU A 259 13.12 -1.31 15.79
CA LEU A 259 13.50 -0.66 17.04
C LEU A 259 12.28 -0.22 17.86
N ASN A 260 11.27 0.35 17.20
CA ASN A 260 10.03 0.75 17.84
C ASN A 260 9.30 -0.47 18.42
N GLN A 261 9.15 -1.55 17.64
CA GLN A 261 8.57 -2.80 18.13
C GLN A 261 9.31 -3.36 19.33
N ALA A 262 10.64 -3.38 19.30
CA ALA A 262 11.45 -3.83 20.43
C ALA A 262 11.21 -2.98 21.68
N GLY A 263 11.04 -1.67 21.52
CA GLY A 263 10.67 -0.75 22.60
C GLY A 263 9.30 -1.04 23.20
N MET A 264 8.30 -1.31 22.35
CA MET A 264 6.94 -1.60 22.78
C MET A 264 6.78 -2.88 23.61
N VAL A 265 7.61 -3.89 23.36
CA VAL A 265 7.58 -5.15 24.12
C VAL A 265 8.55 -5.16 25.33
N ALA A 266 9.29 -4.07 25.55
CA ALA A 266 10.23 -3.97 26.66
C ALA A 266 9.52 -3.87 28.01
N ASN A 267 10.14 -4.42 29.06
CA ASN A 267 9.63 -4.30 30.42
C ASN A 267 9.56 -2.83 30.84
N GLY A 268 8.40 -2.38 31.26
CA GLY A 268 8.16 -0.99 31.70
C GLY A 268 7.52 -0.11 30.65
N PHE A 269 7.32 -0.59 29.42
CA PHE A 269 6.47 0.12 28.46
C PHE A 269 4.99 -0.11 28.85
N GLU A 270 4.28 0.99 29.09
CA GLU A 270 2.85 0.93 29.44
C GLU A 270 1.96 1.46 28.32
N ARG A 271 2.33 2.58 27.71
CA ARG A 271 1.55 3.25 26.67
C ARG A 271 2.37 4.33 25.94
N GLY A 272 2.01 4.62 24.69
CA GLY A 272 2.42 5.81 23.96
C GLY A 272 1.41 6.95 24.09
N VAL A 273 1.78 8.12 23.58
CA VAL A 273 0.94 9.31 23.45
C VAL A 273 1.14 9.88 22.05
N LEU A 274 0.06 10.08 21.31
CA LEU A 274 0.10 10.79 20.05
C LEU A 274 0.04 12.30 20.27
N MET A 275 0.90 13.03 19.59
CA MET A 275 0.88 14.48 19.54
C MET A 275 -0.06 14.99 18.44
N GLN A 276 -0.30 16.28 18.36
CA GLN A 276 -1.21 16.83 17.35
C GLN A 276 -0.73 16.60 15.93
N GLU A 277 0.60 16.56 15.75
CA GLU A 277 1.27 16.33 14.48
C GLU A 277 1.08 14.91 13.95
N GLU A 278 0.73 13.96 14.83
CA GLU A 278 0.48 12.54 14.49
C GLU A 278 -1.01 12.28 14.17
N TYR A 279 -1.70 13.27 13.61
CA TYR A 279 -3.12 13.18 13.33
C TYR A 279 -3.49 12.03 12.39
N GLU A 280 -2.66 11.75 11.38
CA GLU A 280 -2.91 10.66 10.45
C GLU A 280 -2.65 9.28 11.08
N VAL A 281 -1.71 9.18 12.01
CA VAL A 281 -1.53 7.98 12.86
C VAL A 281 -2.78 7.75 13.70
N PHE A 282 -3.33 8.81 14.29
CA PHE A 282 -4.60 8.71 15.03
C PHE A 282 -5.74 8.20 14.15
N LEU A 283 -5.89 8.72 12.92
CA LEU A 283 -6.93 8.26 11.98
C LEU A 283 -6.75 6.79 11.59
N PHE A 284 -5.51 6.38 11.37
CA PHE A 284 -5.20 4.97 11.09
C PHE A 284 -5.58 4.07 12.26
N GLN A 285 -5.21 4.42 13.49
CA GLN A 285 -5.57 3.65 14.68
C GLN A 285 -7.09 3.60 14.88
N ASP A 286 -7.80 4.71 14.65
CA ASP A 286 -9.25 4.77 14.74
C ASP A 286 -9.93 3.89 13.68
N TRP A 287 -9.38 3.88 12.46
CA TRP A 287 -9.80 2.96 11.41
C TRP A 287 -9.60 1.49 11.81
N VAL A 288 -8.42 1.13 12.36
CA VAL A 288 -8.15 -0.25 12.84
C VAL A 288 -9.17 -0.67 13.89
N ARG A 289 -9.47 0.20 14.85
CA ARG A 289 -10.49 -0.06 15.89
C ARG A 289 -11.85 -0.32 15.28
N GLY A 290 -12.24 0.50 14.30
CA GLY A 290 -13.49 0.29 13.56
C GLY A 290 -13.57 -1.07 12.87
N GLN A 291 -12.47 -1.54 12.25
CA GLN A 291 -12.40 -2.87 11.64
C GLN A 291 -12.52 -4.01 12.66
N LEU A 292 -12.08 -3.77 13.89
CA LEU A 292 -12.20 -4.75 15.00
C LEU A 292 -13.56 -4.68 15.72
N GLY A 293 -14.47 -3.81 15.30
CA GLY A 293 -15.75 -3.59 15.96
C GLY A 293 -15.64 -2.89 17.32
N GLU A 294 -14.50 -2.23 17.58
CA GLU A 294 -14.29 -1.45 18.79
C GLU A 294 -14.81 -0.01 18.62
N PRO A 295 -15.17 0.69 19.72
CA PRO A 295 -15.60 2.07 19.64
C PRO A 295 -14.51 2.97 19.03
N MET A 296 -14.88 3.76 18.03
CA MET A 296 -13.98 4.75 17.42
C MET A 296 -13.77 5.91 18.39
N LEU A 297 -12.52 6.35 18.53
CA LEU A 297 -12.13 7.44 19.44
C LEU A 297 -12.66 8.81 18.99
N GLY A 298 -12.87 8.97 17.67
CA GLY A 298 -13.35 10.21 17.05
C GLY A 298 -14.84 10.49 17.20
N GLN A 299 -15.66 9.54 17.64
CA GLN A 299 -17.12 9.69 17.78
C GLN A 299 -17.60 10.20 19.16
N GLY A 300 -16.68 10.43 20.10
CA GLY A 300 -17.01 11.04 21.38
C GLY A 300 -17.39 12.51 21.21
N SER A 301 -18.63 12.88 21.62
CA SER A 301 -19.13 14.26 21.70
C SER A 301 -18.28 15.09 22.67
N GLY A 302 -17.23 15.72 22.19
CA GLY A 302 -16.39 16.57 23.03
C GLY A 302 -15.53 17.50 22.19
N SER A 303 -15.60 18.77 22.53
CA SER A 303 -14.88 19.89 21.91
C SER A 303 -13.42 19.56 21.53
N ARG A 304 -12.94 20.17 20.46
CA ARG A 304 -11.56 20.09 19.89
C ARG A 304 -10.40 20.21 20.90
N ALA A 305 -10.67 20.56 22.17
CA ALA A 305 -9.66 20.89 23.18
C ALA A 305 -9.17 19.73 24.07
N SER A 306 -9.71 18.50 23.95
CA SER A 306 -9.37 17.42 24.91
C SER A 306 -9.11 16.04 24.31
N ARG A 307 -8.73 15.95 23.03
CA ARG A 307 -8.39 14.64 22.45
C ARG A 307 -6.95 14.23 22.79
N ARG A 308 -6.71 13.88 24.03
CA ARG A 308 -5.58 13.04 24.40
C ARG A 308 -6.00 11.60 24.12
N ALA A 309 -5.60 11.08 22.98
CA ALA A 309 -5.77 9.66 22.71
C ALA A 309 -4.82 8.87 23.62
N GLU A 310 -5.34 8.34 24.71
CA GLU A 310 -4.65 7.31 25.47
C GLU A 310 -4.86 5.99 24.73
N THR A 311 -3.92 5.62 23.88
CA THR A 311 -3.96 4.36 23.14
C THR A 311 -3.17 3.34 23.93
N LYS A 312 -3.83 2.28 24.39
CA LYS A 312 -3.15 1.04 24.77
C LYS A 312 -2.83 0.30 23.48
N ILE A 313 -1.56 0.13 23.21
CA ILE A 313 -1.06 -0.71 22.12
C ILE A 313 -1.09 -2.16 22.55
#